data_30f6ed4bb951d02b3e95384247811a7c
#
_entry.id   30f6ed4bb951d02b3e95384247811a7c
#
_cell.length_a   1.000
_cell.length_b   1.000
_cell.length_c   1.000
_cell.angle_alpha   90.00
_cell.angle_beta   90.00
_cell.angle_gamma   90.00
#
_symmetry.space_group_name_H-M   'P 1'
#
loop_
_entity.id
_entity.type
_entity.pdbx_description
1 polymer ?
#
loop_
_entity_poly.entity_id
_entity_poly.type
_entity_poly.pdbx_seq_one_letter_code
_entity_poly.pdbx_strand_id
1 'polypeptide(L)'
;MRHILILLLLCSFILLMGCEIEPDKNGNTSSPGSDSLQSWSIPRDEVFDGGPGKDGIPALTEPEFISAEAADYLKDDELVIGFVHGDEARAYPHHILDWHEIINDRVGEVNIALTYCPLTGTGIGWNREIDGNVTTFGVSGLLYNSNLIPYDRETNSNWSQMRLDCVNGKLKGRKVETFPLVETTWHTWREMYPSTKVVSRNTGHNRDYGRYPYGNYRTSHSSLIFPVANEDNRLPNKERVLGIVQPGNVRVYSFAGLGDTVTVVNDELNGRNFVIVGNREDNFMVSFINDPGDGSTLSFSAVQGQYPIVMTDGEGNMWDVSGRAVAGPRKDARLNAVPSFMGYWFSFAAFYPELSIYGDS
;
A
#
# COMPACT_ATOMS: atom_id res chain seq x y z
N MET A 1 49.51 -72.70 -31.81
CA MET A 1 50.37 -73.03 -30.63
C MET A 1 49.76 -72.34 -29.48
N ARG A 2 48.93 -73.01 -28.61
CA ARG A 2 49.31 -73.57 -27.33
C ARG A 2 49.82 -72.46 -26.42
N HIS A 3 49.23 -72.14 -25.26
CA HIS A 3 48.72 -72.89 -24.09
C HIS A 3 47.70 -71.99 -23.33
N ILE A 4 46.53 -72.37 -22.93
CA ILE A 4 45.98 -73.02 -21.71
C ILE A 4 46.84 -72.74 -20.47
N LEU A 5 46.28 -72.04 -19.48
CA LEU A 5 46.38 -72.42 -18.08
C LEU A 5 45.23 -71.87 -17.23
N ILE A 6 44.66 -72.79 -16.54
CA ILE A 6 43.59 -72.86 -15.59
C ILE A 6 44.15 -72.47 -14.18
N LEU A 7 43.33 -71.91 -13.33
CA LEU A 7 43.23 -72.18 -11.88
C LEU A 7 42.92 -70.84 -11.09
N LEU A 8 42.18 -70.73 -10.11
CA LEU A 8 41.38 -71.54 -9.18
C LEU A 8 40.43 -70.61 -8.41
N LEU A 9 39.28 -71.11 -8.07
CA LEU A 9 38.30 -70.56 -7.11
C LEU A 9 38.91 -70.32 -5.72
N LEU A 10 38.52 -69.20 -5.06
CA LEU A 10 38.38 -69.20 -3.62
C LEU A 10 37.10 -68.43 -3.27
N CYS A 11 36.11 -69.20 -2.83
CA CYS A 11 34.88 -68.70 -2.20
C CYS A 11 35.22 -68.10 -0.82
N SER A 12 34.85 -66.88 -0.62
CA SER A 12 34.69 -66.32 0.75
C SER A 12 33.26 -65.92 0.93
N PHE A 13 32.54 -66.69 1.73
CA PHE A 13 31.21 -66.43 2.24
C PHE A 13 31.29 -65.26 3.23
N ILE A 14 30.71 -64.13 2.86
CA ILE A 14 30.40 -63.07 3.85
C ILE A 14 28.91 -63.13 4.08
N LEU A 15 28.50 -63.51 5.28
CA LEU A 15 27.13 -63.35 5.78
C LEU A 15 26.79 -61.88 5.88
N LEU A 16 25.91 -61.41 5.00
CA LEU A 16 25.20 -60.16 5.18
C LEU A 16 23.95 -60.45 6.05
N MET A 17 24.00 -60.03 7.32
CA MET A 17 22.80 -59.86 8.11
C MET A 17 22.00 -58.72 7.49
N GLY A 18 20.95 -59.05 6.79
CA GLY A 18 19.91 -58.10 6.37
C GLY A 18 19.11 -57.64 7.59
N CYS A 19 19.24 -56.40 7.97
CA CYS A 19 18.16 -55.72 8.73
C CYS A 19 17.08 -55.41 7.72
N GLU A 20 15.95 -56.12 7.78
CA GLU A 20 14.73 -55.72 7.15
C GLU A 20 14.23 -54.45 7.87
N ILE A 21 14.29 -53.32 7.20
CA ILE A 21 13.60 -52.10 7.60
C ILE A 21 12.19 -52.22 7.02
N GLU A 22 11.20 -52.47 7.86
CA GLU A 22 9.80 -52.32 7.48
C GLU A 22 9.53 -50.89 7.01
N PRO A 23 8.82 -50.68 5.88
CA PRO A 23 8.43 -49.34 5.48
C PRO A 23 7.35 -48.80 6.41
N ASP A 24 7.70 -47.74 7.11
CA ASP A 24 6.75 -46.94 7.89
C ASP A 24 5.68 -46.35 6.95
N LYS A 25 4.41 -46.68 7.21
CA LYS A 25 3.24 -46.35 6.40
C LYS A 25 2.76 -44.90 6.58
N ASN A 26 3.57 -44.01 7.12
CA ASN A 26 3.28 -42.57 7.17
C ASN A 26 4.43 -41.77 6.55
N GLY A 27 4.59 -41.91 5.23
CA GLY A 27 5.54 -41.10 4.48
C GLY A 27 5.11 -39.66 4.37
N ASN A 28 5.57 -38.83 5.28
CA ASN A 28 5.67 -37.38 5.07
C ASN A 28 7.02 -36.91 5.59
N THR A 29 8.09 -37.17 4.82
CA THR A 29 9.39 -36.55 5.05
C THR A 29 9.43 -35.22 4.29
N SER A 30 8.74 -34.21 4.80
CA SER A 30 8.98 -32.84 4.43
C SER A 30 10.26 -32.36 5.13
N SER A 31 11.25 -32.01 4.34
CA SER A 31 12.46 -31.36 4.84
C SER A 31 12.09 -30.09 5.60
N PRO A 32 12.62 -29.80 6.81
CA PRO A 32 12.21 -28.65 7.64
C PRO A 32 12.44 -27.27 7.01
N GLY A 33 13.05 -27.19 5.83
CA GLY A 33 13.38 -25.93 5.16
C GLY A 33 12.41 -25.52 4.05
N SER A 34 11.60 -26.43 3.49
CA SER A 34 10.70 -26.12 2.35
C SER A 34 9.31 -25.64 2.79
N ASP A 35 8.82 -26.10 3.94
CA ASP A 35 7.49 -25.75 4.43
C ASP A 35 7.38 -24.29 4.91
N SER A 36 8.48 -23.71 5.41
CA SER A 36 8.46 -22.34 5.91
C SER A 36 8.31 -21.28 4.80
N LEU A 37 8.80 -21.56 3.60
CA LEU A 37 8.72 -20.65 2.44
C LEU A 37 7.34 -20.70 1.75
N GLN A 38 6.60 -21.78 1.90
CA GLN A 38 5.27 -21.96 1.30
C GLN A 38 4.11 -21.59 2.24
N SER A 39 4.39 -21.40 3.55
CA SER A 39 3.35 -21.05 4.51
C SER A 39 2.97 -19.58 4.41
N TRP A 40 1.66 -19.30 4.42
CA TRP A 40 1.10 -17.95 4.48
C TRP A 40 0.98 -17.50 5.94
N SER A 41 1.15 -16.19 6.21
CA SER A 41 0.83 -15.59 7.52
C SER A 41 -0.62 -15.12 7.64
N ILE A 42 -1.40 -15.34 6.57
CA ILE A 42 -2.85 -15.14 6.49
C ILE A 42 -3.52 -16.46 6.11
N PRO A 43 -4.82 -16.67 6.41
CA PRO A 43 -5.53 -17.87 6.01
C PRO A 43 -5.47 -18.06 4.50
N ARG A 44 -4.94 -19.20 4.04
CA ARG A 44 -4.74 -19.45 2.61
C ARG A 44 -6.05 -19.64 1.85
N ASP A 45 -7.07 -20.16 2.52
CA ASP A 45 -8.43 -20.36 2.03
C ASP A 45 -9.21 -19.04 1.88
N GLU A 46 -8.74 -17.95 2.48
CA GLU A 46 -9.25 -16.59 2.30
C GLU A 46 -8.47 -15.78 1.23
N VAL A 47 -7.48 -16.40 0.59
CA VAL A 47 -6.75 -15.79 -0.55
C VAL A 47 -7.40 -16.22 -1.85
N PHE A 48 -8.01 -15.27 -2.54
CA PHE A 48 -8.77 -15.50 -3.77
C PHE A 48 -7.94 -15.15 -5.02
N ASP A 49 -8.20 -15.87 -6.11
CA ASP A 49 -7.72 -15.52 -7.44
C ASP A 49 -8.66 -14.43 -8.02
N GLY A 50 -8.09 -13.28 -8.34
CA GLY A 50 -8.81 -12.14 -8.94
C GLY A 50 -9.13 -12.33 -10.44
N GLY A 51 -8.64 -13.38 -11.06
CA GLY A 51 -8.92 -13.77 -12.44
C GLY A 51 -7.83 -13.44 -13.46
N PRO A 52 -7.20 -12.25 -13.47
CA PRO A 52 -6.22 -11.93 -14.54
C PRO A 52 -4.89 -12.70 -14.43
N GLY A 53 -4.62 -13.30 -13.26
CA GLY A 53 -3.36 -13.97 -12.97
C GLY A 53 -2.19 -13.01 -12.77
N LYS A 54 -1.01 -13.58 -12.53
CA LYS A 54 0.21 -12.80 -12.24
C LYS A 54 0.62 -11.95 -13.45
N ASP A 55 0.80 -10.61 -13.19
CA ASP A 55 1.06 -9.57 -14.18
C ASP A 55 -0.01 -9.45 -15.30
N GLY A 56 -1.17 -10.08 -15.16
CA GLY A 56 -2.30 -9.88 -16.06
C GLY A 56 -2.86 -8.45 -16.01
N ILE A 57 -2.69 -7.78 -14.86
CA ILE A 57 -2.75 -6.32 -14.73
C ILE A 57 -1.30 -5.84 -14.71
N PRO A 58 -0.82 -5.16 -15.78
CA PRO A 58 0.59 -4.79 -15.89
C PRO A 58 0.93 -3.61 -15.00
N ALA A 59 1.77 -3.82 -13.98
CA ALA A 59 2.32 -2.73 -13.20
C ALA A 59 3.25 -1.86 -14.06
N LEU A 60 3.20 -0.52 -13.89
CA LEU A 60 4.09 0.40 -14.57
C LEU A 60 5.42 0.52 -13.82
N THR A 61 6.51 0.75 -14.57
CA THR A 61 7.82 1.03 -14.01
C THR A 61 8.42 2.21 -14.76
N GLU A 62 8.81 3.25 -14.01
CA GLU A 62 9.31 4.51 -14.54
C GLU A 62 8.46 5.08 -15.69
N PRO A 63 7.15 5.34 -15.43
CA PRO A 63 6.25 5.79 -16.48
C PRO A 63 6.66 7.16 -17.02
N GLU A 64 6.21 7.48 -18.22
CA GLU A 64 6.35 8.82 -18.78
C GLU A 64 5.52 9.82 -17.96
N PHE A 65 6.09 11.00 -17.70
CA PHE A 65 5.42 12.11 -17.05
C PHE A 65 5.29 13.30 -18.00
N ILE A 66 4.17 14.00 -17.92
CA ILE A 66 3.89 15.25 -18.63
C ILE A 66 3.67 16.39 -17.65
N SER A 67 3.70 17.63 -18.12
CA SER A 67 3.37 18.79 -17.28
C SER A 67 1.87 18.85 -16.96
N ALA A 68 1.50 19.61 -15.92
CA ALA A 68 0.09 19.80 -15.54
C ALA A 68 -0.73 20.41 -16.69
N GLU A 69 -0.15 21.33 -17.48
CA GLU A 69 -0.81 21.97 -18.62
C GLU A 69 -1.06 20.99 -19.78
N ALA A 70 -0.21 19.96 -19.93
CA ALA A 70 -0.36 18.94 -20.97
C ALA A 70 -1.32 17.82 -20.58
N ALA A 71 -1.79 17.79 -19.32
CA ALA A 71 -2.69 16.76 -18.80
C ALA A 71 -4.17 17.09 -19.09
N ASP A 72 -4.49 17.41 -20.34
CA ASP A 72 -5.82 17.78 -20.83
C ASP A 72 -6.85 16.61 -20.77
N TYR A 73 -6.38 15.41 -20.53
CA TYR A 73 -7.19 14.21 -20.35
C TYR A 73 -7.84 14.11 -18.96
N LEU A 74 -7.41 14.92 -17.98
CA LEU A 74 -7.96 14.93 -16.62
C LEU A 74 -9.00 16.06 -16.47
N LYS A 75 -10.12 15.72 -15.88
CA LYS A 75 -11.12 16.69 -15.44
C LYS A 75 -10.84 17.13 -14.01
N ASP A 76 -11.34 18.30 -13.67
CA ASP A 76 -11.10 18.93 -12.37
C ASP A 76 -11.56 18.09 -11.17
N ASP A 77 -12.66 17.34 -11.31
CA ASP A 77 -13.25 16.50 -10.27
C ASP A 77 -12.66 15.08 -10.19
N GLU A 78 -11.75 14.71 -11.09
CA GLU A 78 -11.14 13.37 -11.09
C GLU A 78 -10.06 13.25 -10.04
N LEU A 79 -10.03 12.09 -9.38
CA LEU A 79 -9.08 11.84 -8.28
C LEU A 79 -7.68 11.54 -8.79
N VAL A 80 -6.73 12.09 -8.08
CA VAL A 80 -5.31 11.79 -8.21
C VAL A 80 -4.72 11.46 -6.85
N ILE A 81 -3.68 10.66 -6.84
CA ILE A 81 -2.81 10.48 -5.68
C ILE A 81 -1.56 11.29 -5.90
N GLY A 82 -1.29 12.24 -5.02
CA GLY A 82 -0.12 13.09 -5.06
C GLY A 82 1.00 12.59 -4.15
N PHE A 83 2.23 12.72 -4.58
CA PHE A 83 3.42 12.50 -3.78
C PHE A 83 4.39 13.68 -3.94
N VAL A 84 4.93 14.15 -2.82
CA VAL A 84 5.88 15.27 -2.77
C VAL A 84 7.17 14.82 -2.10
N HIS A 85 8.29 15.02 -2.79
CA HIS A 85 9.61 14.84 -2.21
C HIS A 85 10.55 15.98 -2.61
N GLY A 86 11.13 16.69 -1.64
CA GLY A 86 11.86 17.93 -1.90
C GLY A 86 10.94 18.98 -2.51
N ASP A 87 11.36 19.48 -3.67
CA ASP A 87 10.60 20.46 -4.48
C ASP A 87 9.87 19.78 -5.66
N GLU A 88 9.90 18.46 -5.76
CA GLU A 88 9.22 17.70 -6.81
C GLU A 88 7.89 17.18 -6.34
N ALA A 89 6.82 17.54 -7.05
CA ALA A 89 5.46 17.01 -6.87
C ALA A 89 5.07 16.18 -8.08
N ARG A 90 4.46 15.00 -7.83
CA ARG A 90 3.94 14.10 -8.86
C ARG A 90 2.51 13.72 -8.58
N ALA A 91 1.72 13.60 -9.65
CA ALA A 91 0.35 13.13 -9.61
C ALA A 91 0.20 11.80 -10.36
N TYR A 92 -0.51 10.87 -9.73
CA TYR A 92 -0.81 9.54 -10.25
C TYR A 92 -2.34 9.42 -10.35
N PRO A 93 -2.91 9.61 -11.55
CA PRO A 93 -4.35 9.63 -11.72
C PRO A 93 -4.99 8.26 -11.46
N HIS A 94 -6.14 8.25 -10.78
CA HIS A 94 -6.93 7.04 -10.56
C HIS A 94 -7.25 6.31 -11.87
N HIS A 95 -7.52 7.03 -12.97
CA HIS A 95 -7.74 6.45 -14.29
C HIS A 95 -6.61 5.53 -14.76
N ILE A 96 -5.36 5.88 -14.44
CA ILE A 96 -4.20 5.04 -14.76
C ILE A 96 -4.10 3.89 -13.74
N LEU A 97 -4.26 4.22 -12.45
CA LEU A 97 -4.16 3.26 -11.36
C LEU A 97 -5.24 2.19 -11.40
N ASP A 98 -6.45 2.50 -11.86
CA ASP A 98 -7.56 1.53 -12.04
C ASP A 98 -7.20 0.38 -13.01
N TRP A 99 -6.24 0.59 -13.91
CA TRP A 99 -5.83 -0.36 -14.93
C TRP A 99 -4.45 -0.99 -14.69
N HIS A 100 -3.68 -0.40 -13.78
CA HIS A 100 -2.29 -0.81 -13.55
C HIS A 100 -2.00 -1.20 -12.10
N GLU A 101 -2.80 -0.73 -11.14
CA GLU A 101 -2.74 -1.00 -9.71
C GLU A 101 -1.41 -0.64 -9.04
N ILE A 102 -0.28 -0.76 -9.72
CA ILE A 102 1.05 -0.48 -9.17
C ILE A 102 1.86 0.36 -10.14
N ILE A 103 2.46 1.44 -9.61
CA ILE A 103 3.42 2.26 -10.33
C ILE A 103 4.72 2.29 -9.52
N ASN A 104 5.77 1.67 -10.07
CA ASN A 104 7.12 1.74 -9.55
C ASN A 104 7.80 2.99 -10.11
N ASP A 105 8.10 3.97 -9.25
CA ASP A 105 8.66 5.25 -9.65
C ASP A 105 9.89 5.61 -8.81
N ARG A 106 10.59 6.67 -9.23
CA ARG A 106 11.66 7.31 -8.49
C ARG A 106 11.48 8.81 -8.51
N VAL A 107 11.33 9.42 -7.33
CA VAL A 107 11.17 10.87 -7.16
C VAL A 107 12.37 11.40 -6.39
N GLY A 108 13.24 12.14 -7.07
CA GLY A 108 14.54 12.49 -6.51
C GLY A 108 15.33 11.23 -6.14
N GLU A 109 15.64 11.08 -4.87
CA GLU A 109 16.38 9.92 -4.33
C GLU A 109 15.45 8.81 -3.82
N VAL A 110 14.15 9.07 -3.73
CA VAL A 110 13.17 8.11 -3.17
C VAL A 110 12.71 7.12 -4.22
N ASN A 111 12.87 5.83 -3.92
CA ASN A 111 12.33 4.74 -4.68
C ASN A 111 10.94 4.36 -4.14
N ILE A 112 9.87 4.77 -4.82
CA ILE A 112 8.49 4.56 -4.39
C ILE A 112 7.76 3.54 -5.28
N ALA A 113 7.01 2.63 -4.67
CA ALA A 113 5.93 1.92 -5.34
C ALA A 113 4.61 2.51 -4.85
N LEU A 114 3.89 3.19 -5.73
CA LEU A 114 2.53 3.58 -5.48
C LEU A 114 1.64 2.38 -5.77
N THR A 115 1.05 1.79 -4.74
CA THR A 115 0.13 0.66 -4.85
C THR A 115 -1.30 1.17 -4.70
N TYR A 116 -2.19 0.76 -5.57
CA TYR A 116 -3.60 1.14 -5.55
C TYR A 116 -4.50 -0.07 -5.78
N CYS A 117 -5.48 -0.26 -4.92
CA CYS A 117 -6.49 -1.30 -5.10
C CYS A 117 -7.85 -0.67 -5.46
N PRO A 118 -8.33 -0.79 -6.70
CA PRO A 118 -9.62 -0.23 -7.10
C PRO A 118 -10.82 -0.81 -6.34
N LEU A 119 -10.69 -2.05 -5.82
CA LEU A 119 -11.77 -2.72 -5.09
C LEU A 119 -11.94 -2.19 -3.67
N THR A 120 -10.87 -1.76 -3.03
CA THR A 120 -10.89 -1.19 -1.67
C THR A 120 -10.69 0.32 -1.64
N GLY A 121 -10.41 0.95 -2.80
CA GLY A 121 -10.13 2.37 -2.90
C GLY A 121 -8.89 2.79 -2.12
N THR A 122 -7.92 1.88 -1.94
CA THR A 122 -6.73 2.13 -1.11
C THR A 122 -5.52 2.48 -1.95
N GLY A 123 -4.95 3.67 -1.71
CA GLY A 123 -3.68 4.11 -2.30
C GLY A 123 -2.59 4.20 -1.22
N ILE A 124 -1.49 3.44 -1.36
CA ILE A 124 -0.41 3.41 -0.38
C ILE A 124 0.94 3.52 -1.09
N GLY A 125 1.75 4.49 -0.67
CA GLY A 125 3.14 4.64 -1.13
C GLY A 125 4.08 3.75 -0.32
N TRP A 126 4.78 2.85 -0.97
CA TRP A 126 5.73 1.93 -0.35
C TRP A 126 7.16 2.28 -0.72
N ASN A 127 8.08 2.19 0.24
CA ASN A 127 9.50 2.20 -0.07
C ASN A 127 9.86 0.92 -0.83
N ARG A 128 10.45 1.05 -2.03
CA ARG A 128 10.91 -0.07 -2.85
C ARG A 128 12.29 -0.59 -2.45
N GLU A 129 12.96 0.10 -1.54
CA GLU A 129 14.24 -0.36 -0.99
C GLU A 129 13.99 -1.29 0.20
N ILE A 130 14.30 -2.56 0.02
CA ILE A 130 14.12 -3.60 1.04
C ILE A 130 15.50 -4.18 1.35
N ASP A 131 15.94 -4.05 2.61
CA ASP A 131 17.26 -4.53 3.06
C ASP A 131 18.43 -4.00 2.19
N GLY A 132 18.35 -2.73 1.76
CA GLY A 132 19.36 -2.07 0.91
C GLY A 132 19.31 -2.45 -0.58
N ASN A 133 18.31 -3.23 -1.01
CA ASN A 133 18.09 -3.61 -2.40
C ASN A 133 16.83 -2.95 -2.95
N VAL A 134 16.97 -2.25 -4.07
CA VAL A 134 15.81 -1.66 -4.76
C VAL A 134 15.13 -2.72 -5.60
N THR A 135 13.85 -2.99 -5.30
CA THR A 135 13.02 -3.91 -6.08
C THR A 135 11.94 -3.17 -6.87
N THR A 136 11.16 -3.90 -7.65
CA THR A 136 9.89 -3.45 -8.20
C THR A 136 8.79 -4.39 -7.76
N PHE A 137 7.59 -3.85 -7.58
CA PHE A 137 6.40 -4.61 -7.27
C PHE A 137 5.57 -4.87 -8.52
N GLY A 138 4.95 -6.03 -8.58
CA GLY A 138 4.01 -6.44 -9.62
C GLY A 138 2.68 -6.88 -9.02
N VAL A 139 1.67 -7.01 -9.87
CA VAL A 139 0.33 -7.48 -9.50
C VAL A 139 0.33 -9.01 -9.53
N SER A 140 0.08 -9.65 -8.39
CA SER A 140 0.08 -11.12 -8.32
C SER A 140 -1.18 -11.75 -8.91
N GLY A 141 -2.27 -10.98 -9.04
CA GLY A 141 -3.60 -11.48 -9.35
C GLY A 141 -4.34 -12.06 -8.15
N LEU A 142 -3.73 -12.05 -6.95
CA LEU A 142 -4.33 -12.54 -5.73
C LEU A 142 -4.93 -11.43 -4.88
N LEU A 143 -5.97 -11.77 -4.12
CA LEU A 143 -6.69 -10.87 -3.23
C LEU A 143 -6.85 -11.49 -1.84
N TYR A 144 -6.82 -10.65 -0.81
CA TYR A 144 -7.20 -10.98 0.55
C TYR A 144 -8.12 -9.88 1.09
N ASN A 145 -9.28 -10.22 1.64
CA ASN A 145 -10.31 -9.25 2.05
C ASN A 145 -10.62 -8.22 0.94
N SER A 146 -10.80 -8.69 -0.30
CA SER A 146 -11.02 -7.84 -1.49
C SER A 146 -9.86 -6.88 -1.83
N ASN A 147 -8.72 -6.95 -1.13
CA ASN A 147 -7.57 -6.07 -1.33
C ASN A 147 -6.43 -6.79 -2.03
N LEU A 148 -5.68 -6.06 -2.88
CA LEU A 148 -4.61 -6.64 -3.68
C LEU A 148 -3.47 -7.18 -2.82
N ILE A 149 -2.88 -8.27 -3.31
CA ILE A 149 -1.63 -8.85 -2.81
C ILE A 149 -0.54 -8.58 -3.85
N PRO A 150 0.26 -7.51 -3.75
CA PRO A 150 1.44 -7.32 -4.59
C PRO A 150 2.48 -8.43 -4.39
N TYR A 151 3.35 -8.62 -5.38
CA TYR A 151 4.58 -9.41 -5.18
C TYR A 151 5.81 -8.56 -5.52
N ASP A 152 6.93 -8.78 -4.84
CA ASP A 152 8.20 -8.19 -5.25
C ASP A 152 8.88 -9.06 -6.31
N ARG A 153 9.49 -8.42 -7.32
CA ARG A 153 10.11 -9.14 -8.44
C ARG A 153 11.49 -9.70 -8.12
N GLU A 154 12.14 -9.24 -7.07
CA GLU A 154 13.46 -9.73 -6.65
C GLU A 154 13.36 -11.11 -5.97
N THR A 155 12.43 -11.27 -5.03
CA THR A 155 12.32 -12.49 -4.24
C THR A 155 11.07 -13.31 -4.55
N ASN A 156 10.15 -12.76 -5.34
CA ASN A 156 8.85 -13.35 -5.61
C ASN A 156 7.98 -13.58 -4.36
N SER A 157 8.21 -12.79 -3.31
CA SER A 157 7.41 -12.84 -2.10
C SER A 157 6.12 -12.04 -2.26
N ASN A 158 5.03 -12.49 -1.63
CA ASN A 158 3.73 -11.85 -1.67
C ASN A 158 3.51 -10.95 -0.45
N TRP A 159 2.93 -9.78 -0.68
CA TRP A 159 2.73 -8.74 0.32
C TRP A 159 1.25 -8.39 0.44
N SER A 160 0.75 -8.19 1.64
CA SER A 160 -0.60 -7.67 1.82
C SER A 160 -0.55 -6.15 1.88
N GLN A 161 -1.27 -5.49 0.96
CA GLN A 161 -1.21 -4.03 0.84
C GLN A 161 -1.66 -3.35 2.14
N MET A 162 -2.85 -3.66 2.65
CA MET A 162 -3.36 -3.00 3.86
C MET A 162 -2.72 -3.47 5.15
N ARG A 163 -2.20 -4.71 5.25
CA ARG A 163 -1.45 -5.18 6.43
C ARG A 163 -0.05 -4.61 6.53
N LEU A 164 0.45 -4.04 5.43
CA LEU A 164 1.79 -3.47 5.33
C LEU A 164 2.90 -4.49 5.65
N ASP A 165 2.69 -5.77 5.29
CA ASP A 165 3.67 -6.83 5.52
C ASP A 165 3.72 -7.88 4.42
N CYS A 166 4.85 -8.56 4.34
CA CYS A 166 5.04 -9.73 3.50
C CYS A 166 4.33 -10.93 4.14
N VAL A 167 3.39 -11.52 3.40
CA VAL A 167 2.53 -12.61 3.91
C VAL A 167 2.94 -13.99 3.46
N ASN A 168 3.80 -14.09 2.41
CA ASN A 168 4.28 -15.36 1.90
C ASN A 168 5.61 -15.17 1.16
N GLY A 169 6.46 -16.18 1.15
CA GLY A 169 7.74 -16.18 0.44
C GLY A 169 8.94 -15.92 1.34
N LYS A 170 10.08 -15.61 0.71
CA LYS A 170 11.39 -15.44 1.39
C LYS A 170 11.37 -14.32 2.44
N LEU A 171 10.60 -13.25 2.19
CA LEU A 171 10.55 -12.06 3.04
C LEU A 171 9.37 -12.09 4.05
N LYS A 172 8.70 -13.24 4.21
CA LYS A 172 7.54 -13.36 5.10
C LYS A 172 7.78 -12.76 6.49
N GLY A 173 6.84 -11.88 6.92
CA GLY A 173 6.91 -11.16 8.19
C GLY A 173 7.63 -9.80 8.11
N ARG A 174 8.31 -9.48 7.02
CA ARG A 174 8.88 -8.15 6.81
C ARG A 174 7.78 -7.11 6.71
N LYS A 175 7.96 -5.97 7.36
CA LYS A 175 7.11 -4.80 7.20
C LYS A 175 7.61 -3.92 6.08
N VAL A 176 6.68 -3.26 5.38
CA VAL A 176 7.01 -2.23 4.40
C VAL A 176 7.04 -0.87 5.09
N GLU A 177 7.98 -0.04 4.71
CA GLU A 177 8.00 1.38 5.05
C GLU A 177 7.06 2.13 4.10
N THR A 178 6.26 3.05 4.63
CA THR A 178 5.28 3.81 3.84
C THR A 178 5.67 5.28 3.75
N PHE A 179 5.28 5.90 2.62
CA PHE A 179 5.36 7.34 2.41
C PHE A 179 3.98 7.99 2.52
N PRO A 180 3.87 9.20 3.09
CA PRO A 180 2.63 9.94 3.10
C PRO A 180 2.22 10.32 1.67
N LEU A 181 0.96 10.12 1.36
CA LEU A 181 0.35 10.48 0.09
C LEU A 181 -0.79 11.45 0.31
N VAL A 182 -1.09 12.25 -0.70
CA VAL A 182 -2.25 13.16 -0.72
C VAL A 182 -3.21 12.68 -1.81
N GLU A 183 -4.32 12.09 -1.43
CA GLU A 183 -5.39 11.77 -2.40
C GLU A 183 -6.39 12.93 -2.42
N THR A 184 -6.61 13.52 -3.60
CA THR A 184 -7.48 14.68 -3.78
C THR A 184 -7.97 14.79 -5.23
N THR A 185 -8.78 15.82 -5.54
CA THR A 185 -9.17 16.11 -6.93
C THR A 185 -8.00 16.68 -7.73
N TRP A 186 -8.05 16.52 -9.04
CA TRP A 186 -7.06 17.13 -9.93
C TRP A 186 -7.02 18.67 -9.82
N HIS A 187 -8.18 19.29 -9.66
CA HIS A 187 -8.28 20.74 -9.42
C HIS A 187 -7.48 21.15 -8.19
N THR A 188 -7.78 20.56 -7.04
CA THR A 188 -7.14 20.87 -5.75
C THR A 188 -5.64 20.59 -5.79
N TRP A 189 -5.22 19.46 -6.40
CA TRP A 189 -3.81 19.14 -6.53
C TRP A 189 -3.03 20.17 -7.34
N ARG A 190 -3.62 20.67 -8.46
CA ARG A 190 -2.98 21.74 -9.26
C ARG A 190 -2.91 23.07 -8.54
N GLU A 191 -3.88 23.39 -7.69
CA GLU A 191 -3.81 24.57 -6.84
C GLU A 191 -2.66 24.45 -5.83
N MET A 192 -2.50 23.27 -5.22
CA MET A 192 -1.42 23.00 -4.28
C MET A 192 -0.03 23.00 -4.96
N TYR A 193 0.07 22.39 -6.12
CA TYR A 193 1.32 22.15 -6.84
C TYR A 193 1.19 22.42 -8.35
N PRO A 194 1.17 23.69 -8.77
CA PRO A 194 0.96 24.05 -10.18
C PRO A 194 2.02 23.47 -11.14
N SER A 195 3.26 23.28 -10.65
CA SER A 195 4.36 22.71 -11.44
C SER A 195 4.46 21.18 -11.33
N THR A 196 3.42 20.52 -10.84
CA THR A 196 3.40 19.05 -10.71
C THR A 196 3.62 18.35 -12.04
N LYS A 197 4.27 17.21 -12.00
CA LYS A 197 4.31 16.26 -13.13
C LYS A 197 3.23 15.21 -12.96
N VAL A 198 2.63 14.79 -14.06
CA VAL A 198 1.49 13.85 -14.10
C VAL A 198 1.87 12.65 -14.94
N VAL A 199 1.51 11.44 -14.52
CA VAL A 199 1.69 10.23 -15.32
C VAL A 199 0.95 10.37 -16.64
N SER A 200 1.67 10.18 -17.75
CA SER A 200 1.11 10.23 -19.10
C SER A 200 0.16 9.05 -19.37
N ARG A 201 -0.86 9.26 -20.21
CA ARG A 201 -1.67 8.16 -20.77
C ARG A 201 -0.89 7.26 -21.73
N ASN A 202 0.29 7.71 -22.19
CA ASN A 202 1.19 6.90 -23.01
C ASN A 202 1.98 5.91 -22.13
N THR A 203 1.29 4.92 -21.59
CA THR A 203 1.87 3.93 -20.68
C THR A 203 2.55 2.75 -21.38
N GLY A 204 2.50 2.70 -22.72
CA GLY A 204 2.91 1.54 -23.52
C GLY A 204 1.87 0.41 -23.54
N HIS A 205 0.72 0.57 -22.89
CA HIS A 205 -0.37 -0.40 -22.85
C HIS A 205 -1.64 0.15 -23.47
N ASN A 206 -2.34 -0.69 -24.23
CA ASN A 206 -3.63 -0.33 -24.80
C ASN A 206 -4.74 -0.55 -23.75
N ARG A 207 -5.16 0.53 -23.09
CA ARG A 207 -6.23 0.56 -22.08
C ARG A 207 -7.18 1.72 -22.36
N ASP A 208 -8.45 1.51 -22.03
CA ASP A 208 -9.46 2.58 -22.08
C ASP A 208 -9.47 3.35 -20.75
N TYR A 209 -8.53 4.26 -20.58
CA TYR A 209 -8.40 5.07 -19.35
C TYR A 209 -9.60 6.02 -19.10
N GLY A 210 -10.47 6.24 -20.07
CA GLY A 210 -11.72 6.97 -19.91
C GLY A 210 -12.81 6.16 -19.22
N ARG A 211 -12.59 4.86 -18.99
CA ARG A 211 -13.57 3.94 -18.43
C ARG A 211 -13.07 3.26 -17.17
N TYR A 212 -13.87 3.30 -16.10
CA TYR A 212 -13.60 2.50 -14.91
C TYR A 212 -13.82 1.00 -15.20
N PRO A 213 -12.84 0.11 -14.98
CA PRO A 213 -12.90 -1.29 -15.40
C PRO A 213 -13.95 -2.13 -14.64
N TYR A 214 -14.36 -1.68 -13.45
CA TYR A 214 -15.29 -2.41 -12.57
C TYR A 214 -16.74 -1.86 -12.61
N GLY A 215 -17.12 -1.13 -13.68
CA GLY A 215 -18.50 -0.64 -13.88
C GLY A 215 -18.95 0.35 -12.81
N ASN A 216 -20.02 0.04 -12.08
CA ASN A 216 -20.57 0.89 -11.02
C ASN A 216 -20.05 0.50 -9.61
N TYR A 217 -19.05 -0.33 -9.52
CA TYR A 217 -18.61 -0.90 -8.23
C TYR A 217 -18.27 0.17 -7.19
N ARG A 218 -17.53 1.23 -7.56
CA ARG A 218 -17.11 2.29 -6.63
C ARG A 218 -18.26 3.11 -6.02
N THR A 219 -19.43 3.10 -6.67
CA THR A 219 -20.63 3.84 -6.23
C THR A 219 -21.72 2.93 -5.64
N SER A 220 -21.52 1.61 -5.70
CA SER A 220 -22.48 0.62 -5.19
C SER A 220 -22.09 0.18 -3.78
N HIS A 221 -22.87 0.59 -2.77
CA HIS A 221 -22.67 0.14 -1.38
C HIS A 221 -23.17 -1.28 -1.12
N SER A 222 -23.99 -1.84 -2.00
CA SER A 222 -24.72 -3.09 -1.77
C SER A 222 -23.96 -4.36 -2.16
N SER A 223 -22.81 -4.24 -2.85
CA SER A 223 -22.10 -5.41 -3.38
C SER A 223 -20.60 -5.30 -3.22
N LEU A 224 -19.97 -6.41 -2.83
CA LEU A 224 -18.54 -6.65 -2.92
C LEU A 224 -18.30 -7.70 -4.01
N ILE A 225 -17.24 -7.52 -4.81
CA ILE A 225 -16.90 -8.49 -5.88
C ILE A 225 -16.27 -9.74 -5.26
N PHE A 226 -15.47 -9.57 -4.21
CA PHE A 226 -14.87 -10.67 -3.46
C PHE A 226 -15.32 -10.62 -1.99
N PRO A 227 -15.38 -11.78 -1.31
CA PRO A 227 -15.79 -11.83 0.09
C PRO A 227 -14.73 -11.19 1.00
N VAL A 228 -15.17 -10.83 2.19
CA VAL A 228 -14.35 -10.34 3.30
C VAL A 228 -14.58 -11.18 4.54
N ALA A 229 -13.56 -11.28 5.40
CA ALA A 229 -13.62 -12.09 6.61
C ALA A 229 -14.51 -11.46 7.71
N ASN A 230 -14.61 -10.14 7.72
CA ASN A 230 -15.42 -9.40 8.69
C ASN A 230 -16.23 -8.30 7.99
N GLU A 231 -17.51 -8.23 8.29
CA GLU A 231 -18.42 -7.17 7.82
C GLU A 231 -18.80 -6.27 9.00
N ASP A 232 -18.85 -4.98 8.74
CA ASP A 232 -19.23 -3.96 9.73
C ASP A 232 -20.11 -2.90 9.07
N ASN A 233 -21.31 -2.73 9.57
CA ASN A 233 -22.33 -1.86 9.01
C ASN A 233 -22.44 -0.50 9.72
N ARG A 234 -21.47 -0.12 10.56
CA ARG A 234 -21.44 1.20 11.22
C ARG A 234 -21.39 2.35 10.23
N LEU A 235 -20.71 2.15 9.07
CA LEU A 235 -20.71 3.09 7.95
C LEU A 235 -21.10 2.35 6.64
N PRO A 236 -21.54 3.07 5.59
CA PRO A 236 -21.76 2.48 4.27
C PRO A 236 -20.48 1.86 3.71
N ASN A 237 -20.57 0.67 3.07
CA ASN A 237 -19.40 -0.09 2.62
C ASN A 237 -18.36 0.73 1.83
N LYS A 238 -18.80 1.62 0.93
CA LYS A 238 -17.90 2.44 0.08
C LYS A 238 -17.70 3.85 0.63
N GLU A 239 -18.06 4.11 1.89
CA GLU A 239 -17.67 5.36 2.55
C GLU A 239 -16.14 5.46 2.54
N ARG A 240 -15.64 6.62 2.06
CA ARG A 240 -14.20 6.87 2.05
C ARG A 240 -13.76 7.38 3.40
N VAL A 241 -12.79 6.72 3.96
CA VAL A 241 -12.21 7.04 5.27
C VAL A 241 -10.69 7.10 5.20
N LEU A 242 -10.07 7.94 6.03
CA LEU A 242 -8.65 7.86 6.32
C LEU A 242 -8.45 6.94 7.52
N GLY A 243 -7.64 5.90 7.38
CA GLY A 243 -7.27 5.05 8.52
C GLY A 243 -5.84 5.35 8.98
N ILE A 244 -5.66 5.60 10.27
CA ILE A 244 -4.35 5.60 10.94
C ILE A 244 -4.12 4.20 11.48
N VAL A 245 -3.06 3.55 11.01
CA VAL A 245 -2.73 2.17 11.33
C VAL A 245 -1.55 2.11 12.28
N GLN A 246 -1.81 1.71 13.52
CA GLN A 246 -0.77 1.42 14.51
C GLN A 246 -0.81 -0.05 14.91
N PRO A 247 0.29 -0.62 15.38
CA PRO A 247 0.28 -1.98 15.91
C PRO A 247 -0.77 -2.15 17.02
N GLY A 248 -1.74 -3.03 16.78
CA GLY A 248 -2.82 -3.33 17.73
C GLY A 248 -3.89 -2.25 17.89
N ASN A 249 -3.83 -1.16 17.14
CA ASN A 249 -4.84 -0.09 17.24
C ASN A 249 -5.00 0.67 15.92
N VAL A 250 -6.22 0.71 15.41
CA VAL A 250 -6.55 1.43 14.18
C VAL A 250 -7.72 2.37 14.46
N ARG A 251 -7.61 3.61 13.96
CA ARG A 251 -8.71 4.58 13.99
C ARG A 251 -8.96 5.14 12.61
N VAL A 252 -10.23 5.23 12.25
CA VAL A 252 -10.64 5.82 10.98
C VAL A 252 -11.35 7.16 11.19
N TYR A 253 -11.17 8.04 10.21
CA TYR A 253 -11.75 9.37 10.12
C TYR A 253 -12.55 9.45 8.83
N SER A 254 -13.83 9.81 8.91
CA SER A 254 -14.67 9.97 7.72
C SER A 254 -14.71 11.42 7.25
N PHE A 255 -14.95 11.65 5.97
CA PHE A 255 -15.19 12.99 5.44
C PHE A 255 -16.43 13.66 6.03
N ALA A 256 -17.40 12.87 6.51
CA ALA A 256 -18.57 13.41 7.18
C ALA A 256 -18.23 14.17 8.47
N GLY A 257 -17.12 13.83 9.12
CA GLY A 257 -16.58 14.53 10.30
C GLY A 257 -15.80 15.80 9.97
N LEU A 258 -15.54 16.10 8.68
CA LEU A 258 -14.85 17.31 8.23
C LEU A 258 -15.84 18.34 7.70
N GLY A 259 -15.45 19.62 7.80
CA GLY A 259 -16.19 20.72 7.19
C GLY A 259 -15.92 20.88 5.69
N ASP A 260 -16.61 21.84 5.06
CA ASP A 260 -16.38 22.25 3.67
C ASP A 260 -15.21 23.26 3.54
N THR A 261 -14.50 23.50 4.63
CA THR A 261 -13.27 24.30 4.71
C THR A 261 -12.18 23.45 5.39
N VAL A 262 -10.93 23.87 5.28
CA VAL A 262 -9.82 23.15 5.93
C VAL A 262 -10.12 22.98 7.42
N THR A 263 -10.17 21.75 7.86
CA THR A 263 -10.45 21.35 9.25
C THR A 263 -9.22 20.61 9.80
N VAL A 264 -8.85 20.94 11.03
CA VAL A 264 -7.76 20.28 11.75
C VAL A 264 -8.32 19.58 12.98
N VAL A 265 -7.98 18.31 13.12
CA VAL A 265 -8.28 17.49 14.29
C VAL A 265 -6.96 17.13 14.96
N ASN A 266 -6.79 17.55 16.22
CA ASN A 266 -5.72 17.07 17.08
C ASN A 266 -6.30 15.90 17.90
N ASP A 267 -5.73 14.71 17.76
CA ASP A 267 -6.23 13.48 18.39
C ASP A 267 -5.11 12.69 19.06
N GLU A 268 -5.47 11.83 19.98
CA GLU A 268 -4.57 10.89 20.63
C GLU A 268 -5.04 9.45 20.41
N LEU A 269 -4.14 8.59 19.98
CA LEU A 269 -4.39 7.18 19.83
C LEU A 269 -3.24 6.39 20.46
N ASN A 270 -3.56 5.57 21.47
CA ASN A 270 -2.59 4.74 22.16
C ASN A 270 -1.36 5.50 22.71
N GLY A 271 -1.61 6.65 23.35
CA GLY A 271 -0.56 7.50 23.96
C GLY A 271 0.29 8.28 22.96
N ARG A 272 -0.09 8.30 21.67
CA ARG A 272 0.59 9.08 20.63
C ARG A 272 -0.34 10.13 20.06
N ASN A 273 0.15 11.37 19.98
CA ASN A 273 -0.60 12.49 19.44
C ASN A 273 -0.48 12.59 17.93
N PHE A 274 -1.60 12.90 17.26
CA PHE A 274 -1.71 13.03 15.81
C PHE A 274 -2.39 14.33 15.45
N VAL A 275 -2.08 14.81 14.26
CA VAL A 275 -2.87 15.81 13.56
C VAL A 275 -3.47 15.18 12.32
N ILE A 276 -4.76 15.38 12.13
CA ILE A 276 -5.47 15.07 10.89
C ILE A 276 -5.92 16.40 10.31
N VAL A 277 -5.62 16.65 9.05
CA VAL A 277 -6.06 17.85 8.35
C VAL A 277 -6.72 17.46 7.04
N GLY A 278 -7.85 18.07 6.75
CA GLY A 278 -8.60 17.74 5.54
C GLY A 278 -9.69 18.76 5.23
N ASN A 279 -10.26 18.59 4.03
CA ASN A 279 -11.38 19.39 3.54
C ASN A 279 -12.27 18.46 2.69
N ARG A 280 -13.57 18.48 2.98
CA ARG A 280 -14.53 17.64 2.26
C ARG A 280 -14.78 18.15 0.84
N GLU A 281 -14.88 19.45 0.63
CA GLU A 281 -15.11 20.06 -0.69
C GLU A 281 -13.92 19.80 -1.61
N ASP A 282 -12.70 20.03 -1.13
CA ASP A 282 -11.46 19.83 -1.86
C ASP A 282 -10.99 18.36 -1.85
N ASN A 283 -11.72 17.50 -1.14
CA ASN A 283 -11.60 16.05 -1.17
C ASN A 283 -10.21 15.53 -0.79
N PHE A 284 -9.61 16.07 0.27
CA PHE A 284 -8.34 15.54 0.81
C PHE A 284 -8.43 15.33 2.32
N MET A 285 -7.64 14.36 2.80
CA MET A 285 -7.39 14.12 4.22
C MET A 285 -6.01 13.49 4.37
N VAL A 286 -5.18 14.08 5.23
CA VAL A 286 -3.84 13.58 5.55
C VAL A 286 -3.62 13.58 7.05
N SER A 287 -2.67 12.79 7.55
CA SER A 287 -2.35 12.75 8.97
C SER A 287 -0.86 12.62 9.23
N PHE A 288 -0.43 13.16 10.37
CA PHE A 288 0.95 13.15 10.83
C PHE A 288 1.01 12.94 12.34
N ILE A 289 2.16 12.51 12.84
CA ILE A 289 2.48 12.56 14.25
C ILE A 289 2.75 14.02 14.63
N ASN A 290 2.22 14.51 15.75
CA ASN A 290 2.39 15.90 16.20
C ASN A 290 3.80 16.24 16.70
N ASP A 291 4.78 15.43 16.37
CA ASP A 291 6.18 15.60 16.77
C ASP A 291 7.03 15.80 15.50
N PRO A 292 7.73 16.93 15.35
CA PRO A 292 8.63 17.17 14.23
C PRO A 292 9.98 16.45 14.37
N GLY A 293 10.13 15.51 15.31
CA GLY A 293 11.32 14.70 15.50
C GLY A 293 12.26 15.18 16.63
N ASP A 294 11.86 16.20 17.38
CA ASP A 294 12.63 16.73 18.53
C ASP A 294 12.02 16.38 19.89
N GLY A 295 10.95 15.56 19.90
CA GLY A 295 10.24 15.15 21.11
C GLY A 295 9.24 16.20 21.62
N SER A 296 9.06 17.32 20.91
CA SER A 296 7.99 18.28 21.22
C SER A 296 6.64 17.76 20.71
N THR A 297 5.56 18.17 21.36
CA THR A 297 4.19 17.93 20.89
C THR A 297 3.59 19.26 20.45
N LEU A 298 3.30 19.37 19.15
CA LEU A 298 2.69 20.56 18.59
C LEU A 298 1.16 20.44 18.60
N SER A 299 0.48 21.55 18.67
CA SER A 299 -0.98 21.64 18.49
C SER A 299 -1.27 22.53 17.30
N PHE A 300 -2.13 22.07 16.41
CA PHE A 300 -2.35 22.69 15.12
C PHE A 300 -3.73 23.34 15.03
N SER A 301 -3.79 24.39 14.22
CA SER A 301 -5.00 25.10 13.81
C SER A 301 -5.04 25.19 12.28
N ALA A 302 -6.24 25.22 11.71
CA ALA A 302 -6.44 25.28 10.26
C ALA A 302 -6.02 26.62 9.66
N VAL A 303 -5.45 26.57 8.45
CA VAL A 303 -5.19 27.75 7.61
C VAL A 303 -6.09 27.63 6.38
N GLN A 304 -6.79 28.71 6.04
CA GLN A 304 -7.76 28.74 4.94
C GLN A 304 -7.19 29.48 3.72
N GLY A 305 -7.48 28.96 2.50
CA GLY A 305 -7.24 29.66 1.23
C GLY A 305 -5.77 29.94 0.90
N GLN A 306 -4.83 29.14 1.42
CA GLN A 306 -3.39 29.34 1.22
C GLN A 306 -2.67 28.07 0.74
N TYR A 307 -3.33 27.24 -0.09
CA TYR A 307 -2.70 26.02 -0.59
C TYR A 307 -1.28 26.25 -1.15
N PRO A 308 -0.34 25.36 -0.88
CA PRO A 308 -0.43 24.08 -0.19
C PRO A 308 -0.43 24.16 1.36
N ILE A 309 -0.40 25.36 1.96
CA ILE A 309 -0.41 25.55 3.41
C ILE A 309 -1.82 25.25 3.94
N VAL A 310 -1.91 24.32 4.90
CA VAL A 310 -3.18 23.82 5.43
C VAL A 310 -3.31 23.98 6.94
N MET A 311 -2.20 24.16 7.65
CA MET A 311 -2.22 24.30 9.11
C MET A 311 -1.08 25.18 9.65
N THR A 312 -1.26 25.70 10.85
CA THR A 312 -0.28 26.44 11.63
C THR A 312 -0.23 25.88 13.05
N ASP A 313 0.88 26.05 13.74
CA ASP A 313 1.03 25.68 15.16
C ASP A 313 1.15 26.89 16.08
N GLY A 314 1.21 26.64 17.39
CA GLY A 314 1.34 27.67 18.41
C GLY A 314 2.66 28.45 18.41
N GLU A 315 3.68 27.99 17.68
CA GLU A 315 4.97 28.66 17.51
C GLU A 315 4.98 29.58 16.28
N GLY A 316 3.90 29.57 15.48
CA GLY A 316 3.77 30.37 14.25
C GLY A 316 4.39 29.74 13.02
N ASN A 317 4.65 28.45 13.04
CA ASN A 317 5.07 27.75 11.83
C ASN A 317 3.86 27.52 10.90
N MET A 318 4.11 27.58 9.60
CA MET A 318 3.14 27.30 8.54
C MET A 318 3.50 25.97 7.87
N TRP A 319 2.55 25.03 7.89
CA TRP A 319 2.77 23.66 7.44
C TRP A 319 1.94 23.37 6.20
N ASP A 320 2.57 22.79 5.20
CA ASP A 320 1.89 22.36 3.98
C ASP A 320 1.21 20.98 4.13
N VAL A 321 0.45 20.60 3.12
CA VAL A 321 -0.28 19.34 3.07
C VAL A 321 0.62 18.10 3.10
N SER A 322 1.92 18.24 2.78
CA SER A 322 2.91 17.16 2.89
C SER A 322 3.55 17.04 4.28
N GLY A 323 3.17 17.90 5.23
CA GLY A 323 3.72 17.94 6.59
C GLY A 323 5.07 18.66 6.68
N ARG A 324 5.44 19.48 5.70
CA ARG A 324 6.65 20.32 5.74
C ARG A 324 6.33 21.72 6.28
N ALA A 325 7.14 22.23 7.18
CA ALA A 325 7.09 23.62 7.60
C ALA A 325 7.69 24.52 6.50
N VAL A 326 6.85 25.33 5.84
CA VAL A 326 7.27 26.20 4.74
C VAL A 326 7.67 27.60 5.22
N ALA A 327 7.24 27.97 6.45
CA ALA A 327 7.60 29.23 7.09
C ALA A 327 7.59 29.09 8.62
N GLY A 328 8.21 30.08 9.31
CA GLY A 328 8.29 30.12 10.77
C GLY A 328 9.63 29.63 11.32
N PRO A 329 9.75 29.55 12.66
CA PRO A 329 10.96 29.13 13.35
C PRO A 329 11.47 27.74 12.96
N ARG A 330 10.56 26.83 12.58
CA ARG A 330 10.88 25.44 12.19
C ARG A 330 10.91 25.25 10.68
N LYS A 331 11.12 26.32 9.91
CA LYS A 331 11.16 26.19 8.44
C LYS A 331 12.04 25.03 8.00
N ASP A 332 11.55 24.25 7.04
CA ASP A 332 12.13 23.01 6.48
C ASP A 332 12.05 21.77 7.39
N ALA A 333 11.56 21.87 8.63
CA ALA A 333 11.22 20.70 9.43
C ALA A 333 10.06 19.90 8.77
N ARG A 334 10.00 18.61 9.08
CA ARG A 334 8.94 17.72 8.63
C ARG A 334 8.30 17.03 9.82
N LEU A 335 6.98 16.92 9.80
CA LEU A 335 6.26 16.07 10.74
C LEU A 335 6.55 14.61 10.42
N ASN A 336 6.65 13.80 11.46
CA ASN A 336 6.84 12.37 11.31
C ASN A 336 5.60 11.74 10.67
N ALA A 337 5.83 10.91 9.66
CA ALA A 337 4.78 10.13 9.04
C ALA A 337 4.26 9.06 10.00
N VAL A 338 2.99 8.73 9.86
CA VAL A 338 2.36 7.54 10.43
C VAL A 338 1.78 6.72 9.28
N PRO A 339 1.82 5.39 9.33
CA PRO A 339 1.09 4.60 8.36
C PRO A 339 -0.38 4.99 8.36
N SER A 340 -0.79 5.70 7.31
CA SER A 340 -2.16 6.16 7.11
C SER A 340 -2.48 6.22 5.63
N PHE A 341 -3.70 5.89 5.27
CA PHE A 341 -4.14 5.87 3.88
C PHE A 341 -5.66 5.97 3.77
N MET A 342 -6.10 6.47 2.64
CA MET A 342 -7.51 6.48 2.26
C MET A 342 -7.94 5.08 1.83
N GLY A 343 -9.22 4.75 2.05
CA GLY A 343 -9.83 3.51 1.58
C GLY A 343 -11.32 3.48 1.85
N TYR A 344 -11.99 2.44 1.35
CA TYR A 344 -13.39 2.20 1.67
C TYR A 344 -13.55 1.60 3.07
N TRP A 345 -14.59 2.01 3.78
CA TRP A 345 -14.92 1.55 5.12
C TRP A 345 -14.88 0.04 5.29
N PHE A 346 -15.54 -0.70 4.39
CA PHE A 346 -15.61 -2.16 4.49
C PHE A 346 -14.23 -2.82 4.54
N SER A 347 -13.24 -2.25 3.85
CA SER A 347 -11.89 -2.82 3.81
C SER A 347 -11.15 -2.63 5.15
N PHE A 348 -11.30 -1.46 5.77
CA PHE A 348 -10.75 -1.26 7.11
C PHE A 348 -11.40 -2.18 8.14
N ALA A 349 -12.72 -2.31 8.11
CA ALA A 349 -13.46 -3.25 8.97
C ALA A 349 -13.02 -4.70 8.78
N ALA A 350 -12.76 -5.11 7.54
CA ALA A 350 -12.32 -6.46 7.22
C ALA A 350 -10.90 -6.78 7.72
N PHE A 351 -9.99 -5.80 7.62
CA PHE A 351 -8.60 -5.98 8.04
C PHE A 351 -8.36 -5.73 9.52
N TYR A 352 -9.18 -4.88 10.15
CA TYR A 352 -8.99 -4.39 11.52
C TYR A 352 -10.32 -4.43 12.30
N PRO A 353 -10.81 -5.62 12.69
CA PRO A 353 -12.13 -5.77 13.33
C PRO A 353 -12.31 -4.93 14.60
N GLU A 354 -11.23 -4.67 15.33
CA GLU A 354 -11.22 -3.90 16.59
C GLU A 354 -11.02 -2.39 16.39
N LEU A 355 -11.13 -1.90 15.14
CA LEU A 355 -10.90 -0.49 14.85
C LEU A 355 -11.94 0.43 15.51
N SER A 356 -11.52 1.64 15.84
CA SER A 356 -12.40 2.73 16.30
C SER A 356 -12.69 3.74 15.18
N ILE A 357 -13.85 4.38 15.27
CA ILE A 357 -14.21 5.52 14.42
C ILE A 357 -14.04 6.77 15.25
N TYR A 358 -13.37 7.79 14.73
CA TYR A 358 -13.24 9.09 15.41
C TYR A 358 -14.63 9.73 15.59
N GLY A 359 -14.94 10.14 16.82
CA GLY A 359 -16.23 10.75 17.17
C GLY A 359 -17.30 9.75 17.63
N ASP A 360 -17.09 8.44 17.48
CA ASP A 360 -17.95 7.45 18.10
C ASP A 360 -17.59 7.33 19.59
N SER A 361 -18.60 7.43 20.45
CA SER A 361 -18.50 7.35 21.92
C SER A 361 -18.75 5.92 22.43
#